data_d25ef251012d9645553a66ca42c368f7
#
_entry.id   d25ef251012d9645553a66ca42c368f7
#
_cell.length_a   1.000
_cell.length_b   1.000
_cell.length_c   1.000
_cell.angle_alpha   90.00
_cell.angle_beta   90.00
_cell.angle_gamma   90.00
#
_symmetry.space_group_name_H-M   'P 1'
#
loop_
_entity.id
_entity.type
_entity.pdbx_description
1 polymer ?
#
loop_
_entity_poly.entity_id
_entity_poly.type
_entity_poly.pdbx_seq_one_letter_code
_entity_poly.pdbx_strand_id
1 'polypeptide(L)'
;VEPVLGQMIMFEASPGLLRHIIVHDGYYLIPRRDGLVLAGSTLEHTGFDKHITADAKNMLVDRALALVPGLADCPVVGHWSGLRPGSNSGIPLIGGVPGCKGLFINAGHFRNGVGMAPASARLLVDSVLGRDSFISADAYRPATGGS
;
A
#
# COMPACT_ATOMS: atom_id res chain seq x y z
N VAL A 1 -6.82 11.66 6.12
CA VAL A 1 -6.15 10.80 5.11
C VAL A 1 -5.21 11.66 4.30
N GLU A 2 -3.96 11.25 4.20
CA GLU A 2 -2.89 11.97 3.52
C GLU A 2 -2.25 11.11 2.41
N PRO A 3 -1.72 11.75 1.35
CA PRO A 3 -1.00 11.03 0.31
C PRO A 3 0.39 10.61 0.81
N VAL A 4 0.72 9.33 0.63
CA VAL A 4 2.06 8.79 0.90
C VAL A 4 2.62 8.21 -0.38
N LEU A 5 3.65 8.84 -0.94
CA LEU A 5 4.29 8.41 -2.17
C LEU A 5 5.07 7.10 -1.95
N GLY A 6 5.01 6.24 -2.92
CA GLY A 6 5.86 5.05 -3.00
C GLY A 6 6.32 4.82 -4.42
N GLN A 7 7.64 4.68 -4.58
CA GLN A 7 8.25 4.32 -5.85
C GLN A 7 8.50 2.83 -5.91
N MET A 8 8.39 2.26 -7.10
CA MET A 8 8.61 0.84 -7.38
C MET A 8 9.36 0.68 -8.68
N ILE A 9 10.16 -0.38 -8.76
CA ILE A 9 10.84 -0.78 -9.99
C ILE A 9 10.40 -2.18 -10.43
N MET A 10 10.69 -2.51 -11.67
CA MET A 10 10.39 -3.81 -12.25
C MET A 10 11.60 -4.35 -13.00
N PHE A 11 12.03 -5.55 -12.64
CA PHE A 11 13.05 -6.31 -13.37
C PHE A 11 12.39 -7.23 -14.40
N GLU A 12 13.03 -7.41 -15.53
CA GLU A 12 12.75 -8.48 -16.47
C GLU A 12 13.67 -9.65 -16.16
N ALA A 13 13.14 -10.67 -15.50
CA ALA A 13 13.87 -11.84 -15.07
C ALA A 13 13.36 -13.11 -15.79
N SER A 14 14.12 -14.18 -15.70
CA SER A 14 13.65 -15.46 -16.21
C SER A 14 12.53 -16.02 -15.33
N PRO A 15 11.48 -16.64 -15.90
CA PRO A 15 10.45 -17.32 -15.12
C PRO A 15 11.07 -18.36 -14.17
N GLY A 16 10.69 -18.27 -12.89
CA GLY A 16 11.17 -19.19 -11.85
C GLY A 16 12.44 -18.77 -11.12
N LEU A 17 13.10 -17.66 -11.49
CA LEU A 17 14.20 -17.08 -10.70
C LEU A 17 13.75 -16.79 -9.26
N LEU A 18 12.57 -16.26 -9.09
CA LEU A 18 11.93 -16.05 -7.81
C LEU A 18 10.55 -16.72 -7.81
N ARG A 19 10.27 -17.57 -6.81
CA ARG A 19 9.03 -18.35 -6.74
C ARG A 19 8.03 -17.84 -5.70
N HIS A 20 8.52 -17.11 -4.71
CA HIS A 20 7.73 -16.62 -3.58
C HIS A 20 7.92 -15.11 -3.41
N ILE A 21 6.94 -14.44 -2.82
CA ILE A 21 7.10 -13.07 -2.36
C ILE A 21 8.12 -13.07 -1.23
N ILE A 22 9.11 -12.17 -1.31
CA ILE A 22 10.05 -11.89 -0.23
C ILE A 22 9.66 -10.56 0.40
N VAL A 23 9.63 -10.50 1.73
CA VAL A 23 9.41 -9.27 2.49
C VAL A 23 10.53 -9.12 3.51
N HIS A 24 11.22 -7.99 3.51
CA HIS A 24 12.30 -7.68 4.44
C HIS A 24 12.39 -6.17 4.69
N ASP A 25 12.41 -5.74 5.94
CA ASP A 25 12.51 -4.34 6.37
C ASP A 25 11.56 -3.37 5.63
N GLY A 26 10.31 -3.79 5.42
CA GLY A 26 9.31 -3.00 4.72
C GLY A 26 9.47 -2.95 3.20
N TYR A 27 10.52 -3.57 2.65
CA TYR A 27 10.71 -3.80 1.22
C TYR A 27 10.17 -5.17 0.83
N TYR A 28 9.82 -5.33 -0.45
CA TYR A 28 9.30 -6.58 -0.96
C TYR A 28 9.71 -6.81 -2.41
N LEU A 29 9.85 -8.09 -2.76
CA LEU A 29 9.99 -8.58 -4.12
C LEU A 29 8.80 -9.46 -4.45
N ILE A 30 8.13 -9.19 -5.56
CA ILE A 30 6.94 -9.90 -6.00
C ILE A 30 7.19 -10.50 -7.37
N PRO A 31 7.35 -11.84 -7.46
CA PRO A 31 7.46 -12.52 -8.74
C PRO A 31 6.11 -12.53 -9.46
N ARG A 32 6.15 -12.38 -10.76
CA ARG A 32 5.01 -12.54 -11.65
C ARG A 32 5.20 -13.79 -12.52
N ARG A 33 4.09 -14.31 -13.01
CA ARG A 33 4.11 -15.55 -13.84
C ARG A 33 4.83 -15.38 -15.17
N ASP A 34 4.89 -14.15 -15.67
CA ASP A 34 5.54 -13.75 -16.92
C ASP A 34 7.06 -13.56 -16.79
N GLY A 35 7.64 -13.81 -15.60
CA GLY A 35 9.06 -13.61 -15.32
C GLY A 35 9.42 -12.24 -14.78
N LEU A 36 8.50 -11.28 -14.81
CA LEU A 36 8.74 -9.97 -14.22
C LEU A 36 8.84 -10.08 -12.69
N VAL A 37 9.72 -9.28 -12.08
CA VAL A 37 9.85 -9.16 -10.62
C VAL A 37 9.66 -7.70 -10.23
N LEU A 38 8.62 -7.42 -9.44
CA LEU A 38 8.38 -6.09 -8.87
C LEU A 38 9.21 -5.94 -7.60
N ALA A 39 9.92 -4.83 -7.45
CA ALA A 39 10.64 -4.48 -6.24
C ALA A 39 10.13 -3.14 -5.69
N GLY A 40 9.83 -3.08 -4.43
CA GLY A 40 9.29 -1.90 -3.78
C GLY A 40 9.34 -1.99 -2.26
N SER A 41 9.01 -0.94 -1.62
CA SER A 41 8.72 0.39 -2.14
C SER A 41 9.29 1.45 -1.24
N THR A 42 9.54 2.64 -1.77
CA THR A 42 9.82 3.81 -0.93
C THR A 42 8.59 4.21 -0.12
N LEU A 43 8.82 5.07 0.86
CA LEU A 43 7.79 5.71 1.67
C LEU A 43 8.18 7.17 1.86
N GLU A 44 7.44 8.08 1.22
CA GLU A 44 7.79 9.49 1.13
C GLU A 44 6.55 10.37 1.38
N HIS A 45 6.73 11.41 2.20
CA HIS A 45 5.68 12.37 2.56
C HIS A 45 5.88 13.65 1.76
N THR A 46 5.50 13.62 0.48
CA THR A 46 5.71 14.71 -0.49
C THR A 46 4.39 15.36 -0.93
N GLY A 47 3.32 15.16 -0.16
CA GLY A 47 2.00 15.63 -0.55
C GLY A 47 1.50 14.93 -1.81
N PHE A 48 0.85 15.68 -2.71
CA PHE A 48 0.31 15.13 -3.96
C PHE A 48 1.34 15.09 -5.11
N ASP A 49 2.58 15.44 -4.85
CA ASP A 49 3.62 15.37 -5.87
C ASP A 49 3.96 13.93 -6.20
N LYS A 50 3.76 13.55 -7.46
CA LYS A 50 4.11 12.26 -8.02
C LYS A 50 5.37 12.39 -8.84
N HIS A 51 6.48 12.00 -8.27
CA HIS A 51 7.76 12.01 -8.96
C HIS A 51 8.42 10.62 -8.89
N ILE A 52 9.45 10.45 -9.68
CA ILE A 52 10.40 9.34 -9.59
C ILE A 52 11.81 9.94 -9.54
N THR A 53 12.71 9.30 -8.79
CA THR A 53 14.08 9.78 -8.62
C THR A 53 15.10 8.68 -8.91
N ALA A 54 16.24 9.06 -9.46
CA ALA A 54 17.35 8.13 -9.69
C ALA A 54 17.83 7.49 -8.38
N ASP A 55 17.88 8.26 -7.30
CA ASP A 55 18.32 7.77 -5.99
C ASP A 55 17.37 6.68 -5.45
N ALA A 56 16.06 6.88 -5.54
CA ALA A 56 15.09 5.87 -5.15
C ALA A 56 15.21 4.61 -6.03
N LYS A 57 15.41 4.76 -7.33
CA LYS A 57 15.66 3.63 -8.23
C LYS A 57 16.90 2.85 -7.80
N ASN A 58 18.02 3.53 -7.59
CA ASN A 58 19.28 2.90 -7.21
C ASN A 58 19.14 2.17 -5.87
N MET A 59 18.55 2.82 -4.87
CA MET A 59 18.29 2.22 -3.58
C MET A 59 17.42 0.97 -3.68
N LEU A 60 16.37 0.98 -4.49
CA LEU A 60 15.50 -0.18 -4.70
C LEU A 60 16.23 -1.32 -5.42
N VAL A 61 17.10 -1.01 -6.38
CA VAL A 61 17.98 -1.99 -7.03
C VAL A 61 18.92 -2.62 -6.00
N ASP A 62 19.65 -1.82 -5.23
CA ASP A 62 20.59 -2.32 -4.22
C ASP A 62 19.90 -3.25 -3.20
N ARG A 63 18.71 -2.86 -2.73
CA ARG A 63 17.90 -3.68 -1.82
C ARG A 63 17.45 -4.98 -2.47
N ALA A 64 17.02 -4.94 -3.73
CA ALA A 64 16.61 -6.13 -4.47
C ALA A 64 17.77 -7.11 -4.66
N LEU A 65 18.95 -6.62 -5.04
CA LEU A 65 20.16 -7.43 -5.23
C LEU A 65 20.67 -8.02 -3.92
N ALA A 66 20.58 -7.31 -2.82
CA ALA A 66 20.93 -7.82 -1.49
C ALA A 66 20.05 -9.01 -1.08
N LEU A 67 18.77 -9.01 -1.48
CA LEU A 67 17.83 -10.10 -1.18
C LEU A 67 17.92 -11.25 -2.19
N VAL A 68 18.11 -10.94 -3.46
CA VAL A 68 18.16 -11.90 -4.57
C VAL A 68 19.29 -11.52 -5.52
N PRO A 69 20.54 -11.96 -5.25
CA PRO A 69 21.69 -11.64 -6.09
C PRO A 69 21.54 -12.02 -7.57
N GLY A 70 20.73 -13.03 -7.87
CA GLY A 70 20.43 -13.44 -9.25
C GLY A 70 19.69 -12.40 -10.11
N LEU A 71 19.26 -11.29 -9.53
CA LEU A 71 18.69 -10.14 -10.27
C LEU A 71 19.78 -9.23 -10.88
N ALA A 72 21.08 -9.44 -10.58
CA ALA A 72 22.15 -8.56 -11.04
C ALA A 72 22.26 -8.47 -12.57
N ASP A 73 21.96 -9.55 -13.26
CA ASP A 73 22.00 -9.62 -14.73
C ASP A 73 20.65 -9.31 -15.39
N CYS A 74 19.63 -8.94 -14.57
CA CYS A 74 18.30 -8.68 -15.05
C CYS A 74 18.08 -7.16 -15.29
N PRO A 75 17.66 -6.72 -16.48
CA PRO A 75 17.43 -5.30 -16.74
C PRO A 75 16.24 -4.77 -15.93
N VAL A 76 16.34 -3.52 -15.46
CA VAL A 76 15.20 -2.79 -14.90
C VAL A 76 14.42 -2.18 -16.05
N VAL A 77 13.23 -2.72 -16.30
CA VAL A 77 12.35 -2.35 -17.42
C VAL A 77 11.21 -1.41 -17.03
N GLY A 78 11.07 -1.10 -15.75
CA GLY A 78 10.04 -0.18 -15.28
C GLY A 78 10.44 0.55 -13.99
N HIS A 79 10.02 1.81 -13.87
CA HIS A 79 10.13 2.63 -12.67
C HIS A 79 8.93 3.58 -12.62
N TRP A 80 8.14 3.54 -11.57
CA TRP A 80 6.96 4.38 -11.41
C TRP A 80 6.71 4.72 -9.95
N SER A 81 5.80 5.64 -9.71
CA SER A 81 5.35 6.03 -8.38
C SER A 81 3.83 6.00 -8.26
N GLY A 82 3.35 5.91 -7.02
CA GLY A 82 1.93 5.98 -6.69
C GLY A 82 1.71 6.58 -5.31
N LEU A 83 0.56 7.23 -5.12
CA LEU A 83 0.14 7.77 -3.83
C LEU A 83 -0.75 6.76 -3.12
N ARG A 84 -0.38 6.39 -1.91
CA ARG A 84 -1.20 5.58 -1.01
C ARG A 84 -2.02 6.48 -0.11
N PRO A 85 -3.27 6.13 0.19
CA PRO A 85 -4.08 6.85 1.17
C PRO A 85 -3.62 6.47 2.59
N GLY A 86 -2.71 7.25 3.15
CA GLY A 86 -2.25 7.09 4.53
C GLY A 86 -3.26 7.64 5.54
N SER A 87 -3.25 7.12 6.75
CA SER A 87 -3.92 7.71 7.91
C SER A 87 -2.89 8.00 8.99
N ASN A 88 -3.11 9.04 9.80
CA ASN A 88 -2.14 9.44 10.83
C ASN A 88 -1.89 8.36 11.88
N SER A 89 -2.89 7.52 12.14
CA SER A 89 -2.79 6.39 13.08
C SER A 89 -2.29 5.09 12.46
N GLY A 90 -2.18 5.02 11.12
CA GLY A 90 -1.96 3.77 10.38
C GLY A 90 -3.20 2.84 10.34
N ILE A 91 -4.30 3.23 10.97
CA ILE A 91 -5.57 2.50 11.00
C ILE A 91 -6.54 3.17 10.01
N PRO A 92 -7.22 2.41 9.14
CA PRO A 92 -8.19 2.99 8.21
C PRO A 92 -9.41 3.58 8.94
N LEU A 93 -10.02 4.57 8.32
CA LEU A 93 -11.24 5.21 8.80
C LEU A 93 -12.45 4.56 8.12
N ILE A 94 -13.32 3.91 8.90
CA ILE A 94 -14.48 3.19 8.38
C ILE A 94 -15.70 3.48 9.26
N GLY A 95 -16.75 4.07 8.67
CA GLY A 95 -17.99 4.35 9.37
C GLY A 95 -18.57 5.73 9.11
N GLY A 96 -19.57 6.12 9.89
CA GLY A 96 -20.22 7.43 9.79
C GLY A 96 -19.31 8.58 10.18
N VAL A 97 -19.39 9.69 9.44
CA VAL A 97 -18.62 10.89 9.74
C VAL A 97 -19.34 11.68 10.86
N PRO A 98 -18.66 11.94 12.00
CA PRO A 98 -19.27 12.66 13.10
C PRO A 98 -19.78 14.05 12.67
N GLY A 99 -20.98 14.43 13.12
CA GLY A 99 -21.60 15.71 12.78
C GLY A 99 -22.23 15.79 11.38
N CYS A 100 -22.05 14.77 10.52
CA CYS A 100 -22.61 14.74 9.17
C CYS A 100 -23.53 13.53 8.98
N LYS A 101 -24.85 13.72 9.23
CA LYS A 101 -25.84 12.65 9.08
C LYS A 101 -25.86 12.12 7.63
N GLY A 102 -25.77 10.80 7.48
CA GLY A 102 -25.81 10.14 6.17
C GLY A 102 -24.49 10.17 5.37
N LEU A 103 -23.44 10.73 5.93
CA LEU A 103 -22.10 10.69 5.33
C LEU A 103 -21.27 9.59 5.98
N PHE A 104 -20.66 8.75 5.15
CA PHE A 104 -19.81 7.65 5.58
C PHE A 104 -18.45 7.70 4.87
N ILE A 105 -17.42 7.19 5.51
CA ILE A 105 -16.06 7.09 4.96
C ILE A 105 -15.57 5.65 5.02
N ASN A 106 -14.79 5.25 4.02
CA ASN A 106 -14.01 4.02 3.98
C ASN A 106 -12.68 4.33 3.28
N ALA A 107 -11.67 4.75 4.04
CA ALA A 107 -10.43 5.29 3.50
C ALA A 107 -9.25 5.10 4.46
N GLY A 108 -8.03 5.44 4.02
CA GLY A 108 -6.85 5.40 4.88
C GLY A 108 -6.22 4.01 5.03
N HIS A 109 -6.46 3.09 4.10
CA HIS A 109 -5.98 1.70 4.16
C HIS A 109 -4.49 1.53 3.88
N PHE A 110 -3.81 2.58 3.45
CA PHE A 110 -2.39 2.62 3.17
C PHE A 110 -1.93 1.47 2.26
N ARG A 111 -1.06 0.57 2.77
CA ARG A 111 -0.50 -0.57 2.01
C ARG A 111 -1.46 -1.77 1.91
N ASN A 112 -2.49 -1.81 2.75
CA ASN A 112 -3.30 -3.00 2.99
C ASN A 112 -4.67 -2.97 2.29
N GLY A 113 -4.94 -1.94 1.48
CA GLY A 113 -6.27 -1.69 0.92
C GLY A 113 -6.87 -2.88 0.17
N VAL A 114 -6.09 -3.55 -0.68
CA VAL A 114 -6.59 -4.70 -1.44
C VAL A 114 -6.94 -5.87 -0.52
N GLY A 115 -6.06 -6.22 0.41
CA GLY A 115 -6.28 -7.32 1.35
C GLY A 115 -7.43 -7.06 2.33
N MET A 116 -7.60 -5.80 2.75
CA MET A 116 -8.64 -5.41 3.70
C MET A 116 -10.00 -5.09 3.05
N ALA A 117 -10.05 -4.93 1.72
CA ALA A 117 -11.25 -4.46 1.03
C ALA A 117 -12.54 -5.23 1.38
N PRO A 118 -12.57 -6.58 1.41
CA PRO A 118 -13.80 -7.30 1.74
C PRO A 118 -14.29 -7.03 3.16
N ALA A 119 -13.37 -7.05 4.14
CA ALA A 119 -13.70 -6.80 5.54
C ALA A 119 -14.14 -5.36 5.79
N SER A 120 -13.42 -4.39 5.17
CA SER A 120 -13.74 -2.96 5.26
C SER A 120 -15.11 -2.65 4.66
N ALA A 121 -15.40 -3.23 3.48
CA ALA A 121 -16.69 -3.05 2.83
C ALA A 121 -17.83 -3.62 3.70
N ARG A 122 -17.63 -4.81 4.27
CA ARG A 122 -18.62 -5.42 5.16
C ARG A 122 -18.88 -4.56 6.40
N LEU A 123 -17.80 -4.09 7.07
CA LEU A 123 -17.91 -3.24 8.25
C LEU A 123 -18.65 -1.94 7.95
N LEU A 124 -18.36 -1.31 6.79
CA LEU A 124 -19.07 -0.13 6.35
C LEU A 124 -20.55 -0.39 6.10
N VAL A 125 -20.88 -1.47 5.39
CA VAL A 125 -22.27 -1.84 5.09
C VAL A 125 -23.06 -2.10 6.38
N ASP A 126 -22.48 -2.82 7.34
CA ASP A 126 -23.11 -3.06 8.63
C ASP A 126 -23.38 -1.73 9.36
N SER A 127 -22.44 -0.78 9.32
CA SER A 127 -22.63 0.57 9.87
C SER A 127 -23.73 1.37 9.17
N VAL A 128 -23.79 1.34 7.83
CA VAL A 128 -24.81 2.04 7.03
C VAL A 128 -26.22 1.50 7.31
N LEU A 129 -26.34 0.20 7.47
CA LEU A 129 -27.61 -0.49 7.67
C LEU A 129 -28.01 -0.64 9.14
N GLY A 130 -27.20 -0.13 10.08
CA GLY A 130 -27.44 -0.26 11.52
C GLY A 130 -27.44 -1.70 12.01
N ARG A 131 -26.63 -2.56 11.42
CA ARG A 131 -26.47 -3.97 11.79
C ARG A 131 -25.33 -4.14 12.80
N ASP A 132 -25.38 -5.23 13.55
CA ASP A 132 -24.27 -5.63 14.39
C ASP A 132 -23.04 -5.97 13.53
N SER A 133 -21.92 -5.39 13.87
CA SER A 133 -20.66 -5.62 13.16
C SER A 133 -20.07 -6.97 13.55
N PHE A 134 -19.45 -7.67 12.60
CA PHE A 134 -18.75 -8.93 12.83
C PHE A 134 -17.43 -8.79 13.63
N ILE A 135 -16.92 -7.56 13.77
CA ILE A 135 -15.78 -7.16 14.62
C ILE A 135 -16.10 -5.83 15.29
N SER A 136 -15.40 -5.46 16.37
CA SER A 136 -15.52 -4.11 16.93
C SER A 136 -15.13 -3.05 15.90
N ALA A 137 -16.01 -2.07 15.69
CA ALA A 137 -15.78 -0.93 14.80
C ALA A 137 -15.03 0.22 15.48
N ASP A 138 -14.80 0.18 16.80
CA ASP A 138 -14.36 1.33 17.58
C ASP A 138 -13.00 1.89 17.14
N ALA A 139 -12.04 1.01 16.81
CA ALA A 139 -10.73 1.41 16.33
C ALA A 139 -10.75 2.10 14.95
N TYR A 140 -11.81 1.89 14.17
CA TYR A 140 -11.92 2.37 12.79
C TYR A 140 -12.79 3.62 12.66
N ARG A 141 -13.50 4.02 13.72
CA ARG A 141 -14.41 5.17 13.67
C ARG A 141 -13.64 6.46 13.41
N PRO A 142 -14.13 7.32 12.47
CA PRO A 142 -13.60 8.66 12.34
C PRO A 142 -13.73 9.40 13.67
N ALA A 143 -12.62 10.01 14.14
CA ALA A 143 -12.67 10.85 15.32
C ALA A 143 -13.50 12.11 15.03
N THR A 144 -14.22 12.61 16.03
CA THR A 144 -14.74 13.98 16.01
C THR A 144 -13.54 14.90 15.86
N GLY A 145 -13.49 15.71 14.80
CA GLY A 145 -12.39 16.62 14.53
C GLY A 145 -12.11 17.46 15.79
N GLY A 146 -10.97 17.20 16.41
CA GLY A 146 -10.39 18.14 17.37
C GLY A 146 -9.90 19.34 16.56
N SER A 147 -10.43 20.49 16.88
CA SER A 147 -9.95 21.81 16.45
C SER A 147 -8.51 22.04 16.84
#